data_071bfb5001faf24dbc2d652aadf5c578
#
_entry.id   071bfb5001faf24dbc2d652aadf5c578
#
_cell.length_a   1.000
_cell.length_b   1.000
_cell.length_c   1.000
_cell.angle_alpha   90.00
_cell.angle_beta   90.00
_cell.angle_gamma   90.00
#
_symmetry.space_group_name_H-M   'P 1'
#
loop_
_entity.id
_entity.type
_entity.pdbx_description
1 polymer ?
#
loop_
_entity_poly.entity_id
_entity_poly.type
_entity_poly.pdbx_seq_one_letter_code
_entity_poly.pdbx_strand_id
1 'polypeptide(L)'
;KNNDICQRLQTIPGFGPMVSSAYFNEVGNGSNYKRGRDVSASLGIVPRQHSSGGKDTLLGISKRGNSYLRCLLIQGAKAVVSRAKTKNDKLSQWINRLVQTRGHNRACVAYANKMARMAWAISASGESYSPV
;
A
#
# COMPACT_ATOMS: atom_id res chain seq x y z
N LYS A 1 3.50 -14.52 17.25
CA LYS A 1 3.95 -15.20 16.07
C LYS A 1 3.28 -14.68 14.83
N ASN A 2 2.93 -15.59 13.91
CA ASN A 2 2.25 -15.19 12.68
C ASN A 2 0.99 -14.41 12.97
N ASN A 3 0.21 -14.89 13.93
CA ASN A 3 -1.03 -14.19 14.29
C ASN A 3 -0.78 -12.80 14.85
N ASP A 4 0.33 -12.66 15.57
CA ASP A 4 0.66 -11.38 16.17
C ASP A 4 0.94 -10.34 15.09
N ILE A 5 1.74 -10.70 14.08
CA ILE A 5 2.01 -9.78 12.97
C ILE A 5 0.74 -9.48 12.20
N CYS A 6 -0.07 -10.51 11.91
CA CYS A 6 -1.31 -10.29 11.18
C CYS A 6 -2.27 -9.39 11.94
N GLN A 7 -2.36 -9.53 13.25
CA GLN A 7 -3.20 -8.65 14.06
C GLN A 7 -2.74 -7.20 13.99
N ARG A 8 -1.43 -6.99 14.06
CA ARG A 8 -0.90 -5.65 13.96
C ARG A 8 -1.10 -5.04 12.58
N LEU A 9 -1.00 -5.85 11.52
CA LEU A 9 -1.25 -5.38 10.16
C LEU A 9 -2.70 -4.93 10.00
N GLN A 10 -3.63 -5.58 10.67
CA GLN A 10 -5.04 -5.22 10.55
C GLN A 10 -5.37 -3.87 11.17
N THR A 11 -4.43 -3.25 11.88
CA THR A 11 -4.63 -1.88 12.35
C THR A 11 -4.49 -0.86 11.23
N ILE A 12 -3.89 -1.23 10.11
CA ILE A 12 -3.77 -0.33 8.95
C ILE A 12 -5.13 -0.21 8.27
N PRO A 13 -5.62 1.03 8.04
CA PRO A 13 -6.87 1.18 7.28
C PRO A 13 -6.78 0.49 5.92
N GLY A 14 -7.70 -0.41 5.65
CA GLY A 14 -7.73 -1.18 4.41
C GLY A 14 -7.17 -2.59 4.53
N PHE A 15 -6.52 -2.92 5.64
CA PHE A 15 -6.01 -4.28 5.87
C PHE A 15 -7.03 -5.09 6.65
N GLY A 16 -7.71 -5.99 5.97
CA GLY A 16 -8.54 -6.98 6.64
C GLY A 16 -7.75 -8.28 6.88
N PRO A 17 -8.43 -9.32 7.37
CA PRO A 17 -7.74 -10.60 7.64
C PRO A 17 -7.13 -11.22 6.41
N MET A 18 -7.82 -11.16 5.26
CA MET A 18 -7.30 -11.76 4.03
C MET A 18 -6.03 -11.06 3.54
N VAL A 19 -6.07 -9.73 3.53
CA VAL A 19 -4.90 -8.96 3.08
C VAL A 19 -3.73 -9.20 4.00
N SER A 20 -3.99 -9.22 5.31
CA SER A 20 -2.94 -9.42 6.30
C SER A 20 -2.28 -10.79 6.14
N SER A 21 -3.08 -11.84 5.96
CA SER A 21 -2.55 -13.18 5.75
C SER A 21 -1.77 -13.28 4.45
N ALA A 22 -2.31 -12.72 3.37
CA ALA A 22 -1.63 -12.76 2.08
C ALA A 22 -0.31 -11.99 2.13
N TYR A 23 -0.31 -10.85 2.80
CA TYR A 23 0.90 -10.05 2.96
C TYR A 23 1.95 -10.82 3.74
N PHE A 24 1.56 -11.41 4.87
CA PHE A 24 2.50 -12.16 5.69
C PHE A 24 3.08 -13.36 4.92
N ASN A 25 2.25 -14.04 4.15
CA ASN A 25 2.72 -15.19 3.35
C ASN A 25 3.75 -14.77 2.30
N GLU A 26 3.60 -13.57 1.75
CA GLU A 26 4.52 -13.10 0.70
C GLU A 26 5.76 -12.45 1.28
N VAL A 27 5.61 -11.64 2.31
CA VAL A 27 6.67 -10.76 2.79
C VAL A 27 7.27 -11.24 4.12
N GLY A 28 6.48 -11.98 4.89
CA GLY A 28 6.90 -12.43 6.20
C GLY A 28 7.10 -11.26 7.15
N ASN A 29 8.20 -11.29 7.90
CA ASN A 29 8.51 -10.21 8.83
C ASN A 29 9.23 -9.05 8.17
N GLY A 30 9.42 -9.09 6.86
CA GLY A 30 10.04 -8.00 6.13
C GLY A 30 11.56 -7.97 6.18
N SER A 31 12.19 -8.98 6.78
CA SER A 31 13.64 -8.96 6.98
C SER A 31 14.44 -9.02 5.67
N ASN A 32 13.82 -9.48 4.58
CA ASN A 32 14.47 -9.53 3.27
C ASN A 32 14.50 -8.19 2.56
N TYR A 33 13.89 -7.17 3.14
CA TYR A 33 13.79 -5.85 2.53
C TYR A 33 14.38 -4.81 3.46
N LYS A 34 15.15 -3.89 2.91
CA LYS A 34 15.76 -2.82 3.71
C LYS A 34 14.79 -1.68 3.98
N ARG A 35 13.84 -1.44 3.07
CA ARG A 35 12.93 -0.30 3.17
C ARG A 35 11.55 -0.72 2.68
N GLY A 36 10.54 0.02 3.13
CA GLY A 36 9.18 -0.22 2.67
C GLY A 36 9.02 -0.06 1.18
N ARG A 37 9.73 0.89 0.58
CA ARG A 37 9.64 1.11 -0.86
C ARG A 37 10.11 -0.11 -1.67
N ASP A 38 11.02 -0.88 -1.11
CA ASP A 38 11.50 -2.09 -1.77
C ASP A 38 10.40 -3.15 -1.82
N VAL A 39 9.58 -3.23 -0.77
CA VAL A 39 8.43 -4.12 -0.76
C VAL A 39 7.42 -3.69 -1.82
N SER A 40 7.08 -2.41 -1.87
CA SER A 40 6.15 -1.91 -2.86
C SER A 40 6.62 -2.19 -4.28
N ALA A 41 7.90 -2.01 -4.53
CA ALA A 41 8.47 -2.29 -5.84
C ALA A 41 8.38 -3.77 -6.18
N SER A 42 8.66 -4.65 -5.20
CA SER A 42 8.60 -6.10 -5.43
C SER A 42 7.18 -6.57 -5.73
N LEU A 43 6.18 -5.88 -5.20
CA LEU A 43 4.77 -6.20 -5.44
C LEU A 43 4.23 -5.56 -6.71
N GLY A 44 5.01 -4.71 -7.35
CA GLY A 44 4.59 -4.08 -8.58
C GLY A 44 3.56 -2.99 -8.41
N ILE A 45 3.53 -2.34 -7.24
CA ILE A 45 2.53 -1.31 -6.95
C ILE A 45 3.02 0.09 -7.32
N VAL A 46 4.34 0.28 -7.41
CA VAL A 46 4.86 1.60 -7.79
C VAL A 46 4.61 1.85 -9.26
N PRO A 47 4.34 3.11 -9.65
CA PRO A 47 4.16 3.43 -11.06
C PRO A 47 5.42 3.16 -11.85
N ARG A 48 5.24 2.61 -13.06
CA ARG A 48 6.35 2.42 -13.96
C ARG A 48 6.67 3.74 -14.65
N GLN A 49 7.96 3.97 -14.84
CA GLN A 49 8.42 5.09 -15.64
C GLN A 49 9.17 4.56 -16.84
N HIS A 50 8.91 5.17 -17.96
CA HIS A 50 9.61 4.86 -19.18
C HIS A 50 10.36 6.12 -19.63
N SER A 51 11.68 6.00 -19.70
CA SER A 51 12.52 7.10 -20.11
C SER A 51 13.14 6.74 -21.44
N SER A 52 12.81 7.48 -22.47
CA SER A 52 13.27 7.17 -23.79
C SER A 52 13.44 8.49 -24.54
N GLY A 53 14.64 8.74 -25.03
CA GLY A 53 14.93 9.98 -25.73
C GLY A 53 14.71 11.21 -24.89
N GLY A 54 14.99 11.13 -23.61
CA GLY A 54 14.83 12.25 -22.70
C GLY A 54 13.42 12.47 -22.21
N LYS A 55 12.53 11.54 -22.49
CA LYS A 55 11.13 11.62 -22.06
C LYS A 55 10.85 10.62 -20.98
N ASP A 56 10.24 11.08 -19.89
CA ASP A 56 9.73 10.20 -18.84
C ASP A 56 8.24 10.04 -19.01
N THR A 57 7.79 8.82 -19.17
CA THR A 57 6.38 8.52 -19.32
C THR A 57 5.93 7.60 -18.21
N LEU A 58 4.87 8.00 -17.53
CA LEU A 58 4.28 7.19 -16.48
C LEU A 58 3.36 6.17 -17.13
N LEU A 59 3.70 4.89 -17.01
CA LEU A 59 3.00 3.82 -17.69
C LEU A 59 2.01 3.07 -16.82
N GLY A 60 1.69 3.60 -15.63
CA GLY A 60 0.88 2.88 -14.67
C GLY A 60 1.75 2.02 -13.77
N ILE A 61 1.15 1.11 -13.04
CA ILE A 61 1.92 0.25 -12.14
C ILE A 61 2.64 -0.81 -12.92
N SER A 62 3.76 -1.28 -12.39
CA SER A 62 4.63 -2.23 -13.10
C SER A 62 4.00 -3.63 -13.22
N LYS A 63 3.11 -3.99 -12.31
CA LYS A 63 2.39 -5.27 -12.29
C LYS A 63 3.31 -6.47 -12.20
N ARG A 64 4.45 -6.31 -11.56
CA ARG A 64 5.33 -7.43 -11.24
C ARG A 64 4.94 -7.99 -9.88
N GLY A 65 5.40 -9.20 -9.62
CA GLY A 65 5.24 -9.83 -8.33
C GLY A 65 3.88 -10.48 -8.16
N ASN A 66 3.45 -10.61 -6.93
CA ASN A 66 2.26 -11.37 -6.57
C ASN A 66 0.99 -10.60 -6.93
N SER A 67 0.33 -11.04 -8.01
CA SER A 67 -0.86 -10.34 -8.48
C SER A 67 -2.04 -10.47 -7.52
N TYR A 68 -2.14 -11.59 -6.81
CA TYR A 68 -3.21 -11.78 -5.84
C TYR A 68 -3.10 -10.75 -4.70
N LEU A 69 -1.91 -10.63 -4.12
CA LEU A 69 -1.69 -9.65 -3.04
C LEU A 69 -1.90 -8.23 -3.55
N ARG A 70 -1.40 -7.94 -4.75
CA ARG A 70 -1.59 -6.60 -5.34
C ARG A 70 -3.07 -6.27 -5.47
N CYS A 71 -3.88 -7.20 -5.95
CA CYS A 71 -5.32 -6.97 -6.07
C CYS A 71 -5.97 -6.72 -4.72
N LEU A 72 -5.61 -7.50 -3.72
CA LEU A 72 -6.17 -7.31 -2.38
C LEU A 72 -5.81 -5.93 -1.80
N LEU A 73 -4.57 -5.51 -2.00
CA LEU A 73 -4.14 -4.19 -1.52
C LEU A 73 -4.90 -3.08 -2.22
N ILE A 74 -5.08 -3.20 -3.53
CA ILE A 74 -5.79 -2.17 -4.29
C ILE A 74 -7.27 -2.15 -3.90
N GLN A 75 -7.89 -3.31 -3.69
CA GLN A 75 -9.27 -3.35 -3.24
C GLN A 75 -9.44 -2.71 -1.86
N GLY A 76 -8.53 -3.02 -0.94
CA GLY A 76 -8.54 -2.37 0.37
C GLY A 76 -8.36 -0.86 0.26
N ALA A 77 -7.47 -0.44 -0.62
CA ALA A 77 -7.24 0.98 -0.83
C ALA A 77 -8.49 1.67 -1.40
N LYS A 78 -9.18 1.03 -2.33
CA LYS A 78 -10.40 1.60 -2.90
C LYS A 78 -11.46 1.84 -1.82
N ALA A 79 -11.60 0.89 -0.90
CA ALA A 79 -12.57 1.04 0.18
C ALA A 79 -12.23 2.25 1.06
N VAL A 80 -10.95 2.41 1.40
CA VAL A 80 -10.52 3.53 2.24
C VAL A 80 -10.68 4.85 1.50
N VAL A 81 -10.28 4.91 0.23
CA VAL A 81 -10.40 6.12 -0.57
C VAL A 81 -11.86 6.56 -0.69
N SER A 82 -12.76 5.59 -0.88
CA SER A 82 -14.19 5.90 -1.02
C SER A 82 -14.76 6.49 0.27
N ARG A 83 -14.28 6.04 1.43
CA ARG A 83 -14.76 6.55 2.71
C ARG A 83 -14.09 7.85 3.14
N ALA A 84 -12.96 8.20 2.52
CA ALA A 84 -12.20 9.38 2.93
C ALA A 84 -12.99 10.68 2.74
N LYS A 85 -13.92 10.69 1.80
CA LYS A 85 -14.72 11.89 1.53
C LYS A 85 -15.44 12.42 2.74
N THR A 86 -15.87 11.52 3.63
CA THR A 86 -16.68 11.88 4.78
C THR A 86 -15.87 11.98 6.06
N LYS A 87 -14.55 11.89 5.97
CA LYS A 87 -13.68 11.90 7.14
C LYS A 87 -12.74 13.08 7.13
N ASN A 88 -12.23 13.42 8.30
CA ASN A 88 -11.41 14.60 8.50
C ASN A 88 -10.01 14.32 9.05
N ASP A 89 -9.68 13.06 9.28
CA ASP A 89 -8.35 12.73 9.78
C ASP A 89 -7.27 13.04 8.73
N LYS A 90 -6.04 13.05 9.16
CA LYS A 90 -4.92 13.44 8.29
C LYS A 90 -4.78 12.53 7.09
N LEU A 91 -4.96 11.24 7.27
CA LEU A 91 -4.89 10.29 6.16
C LEU A 91 -5.97 10.59 5.13
N SER A 92 -7.20 10.80 5.59
CA SER A 92 -8.31 11.10 4.68
C SER A 92 -8.09 12.42 3.95
N GLN A 93 -7.55 13.42 4.61
CA GLN A 93 -7.22 14.68 3.96
C GLN A 93 -6.18 14.50 2.87
N TRP A 94 -5.14 13.71 3.14
CA TRP A 94 -4.12 13.40 2.15
C TRP A 94 -4.71 12.67 0.95
N ILE A 95 -5.57 11.68 1.22
CA ILE A 95 -6.24 10.94 0.15
C ILE A 95 -7.12 11.86 -0.68
N ASN A 96 -7.89 12.72 -0.04
CA ASN A 96 -8.80 13.61 -0.74
C ASN A 96 -8.05 14.60 -1.63
N ARG A 97 -6.87 15.06 -1.17
CA ARG A 97 -6.02 15.90 -2.02
C ARG A 97 -5.54 15.16 -3.26
N LEU A 98 -5.17 13.89 -3.09
CA LEU A 98 -4.74 13.07 -4.24
C LEU A 98 -5.88 12.85 -5.22
N VAL A 99 -7.09 12.61 -4.72
CA VAL A 99 -8.24 12.44 -5.59
C VAL A 99 -8.48 13.70 -6.40
N GLN A 100 -8.38 14.86 -5.76
CA GLN A 100 -8.60 16.14 -6.45
C GLN A 100 -7.54 16.43 -7.49
N THR A 101 -6.29 16.09 -7.21
CA THR A 101 -5.19 16.48 -8.09
C THR A 101 -4.84 15.40 -9.11
N ARG A 102 -5.09 14.14 -8.81
CA ARG A 102 -4.64 13.03 -9.67
C ARG A 102 -5.75 12.08 -10.07
N GLY A 103 -6.94 12.23 -9.47
CA GLY A 103 -8.07 11.37 -9.77
C GLY A 103 -8.16 10.17 -8.83
N HIS A 104 -9.33 9.51 -8.88
CA HIS A 104 -9.67 8.44 -7.95
C HIS A 104 -8.75 7.22 -8.10
N ASN A 105 -8.52 6.79 -9.33
CA ASN A 105 -7.74 5.55 -9.54
C ASN A 105 -6.29 5.72 -9.12
N ARG A 106 -5.68 6.86 -9.42
CA ARG A 106 -4.29 7.11 -9.00
C ARG A 106 -4.19 7.26 -7.49
N ALA A 107 -5.21 7.84 -6.87
CA ALA A 107 -5.23 7.94 -5.41
C ALA A 107 -5.28 6.55 -4.78
N CYS A 108 -6.06 5.62 -5.36
CA CYS A 108 -6.13 4.26 -4.85
C CYS A 108 -4.79 3.55 -4.95
N VAL A 109 -4.10 3.69 -6.07
CA VAL A 109 -2.78 3.07 -6.25
C VAL A 109 -1.77 3.70 -5.29
N ALA A 110 -1.82 5.01 -5.12
CA ALA A 110 -0.92 5.70 -4.19
C ALA A 110 -1.14 5.23 -2.76
N TYR A 111 -2.40 5.05 -2.35
CA TYR A 111 -2.65 4.55 -1.01
C TYR A 111 -2.27 3.08 -0.88
N ALA A 112 -2.49 2.26 -1.91
CA ALA A 112 -2.04 0.86 -1.86
C ALA A 112 -0.53 0.78 -1.67
N ASN A 113 0.21 1.64 -2.34
CA ASN A 113 1.66 1.75 -2.14
C ASN A 113 1.98 2.10 -0.68
N LYS A 114 1.28 3.10 -0.14
CA LYS A 114 1.46 3.50 1.25
C LYS A 114 1.12 2.37 2.21
N MET A 115 0.05 1.61 1.94
CA MET A 115 -0.33 0.46 2.75
C MET A 115 0.79 -0.57 2.82
N ALA A 116 1.39 -0.90 1.67
CA ALA A 116 2.47 -1.88 1.64
C ALA A 116 3.68 -1.40 2.43
N ARG A 117 3.99 -0.11 2.34
CA ARG A 117 5.13 0.46 3.07
C ARG A 117 4.87 0.51 4.56
N MET A 118 3.66 0.88 4.98
CA MET A 118 3.29 0.85 6.39
C MET A 118 3.32 -0.57 6.94
N ALA A 119 2.87 -1.54 6.14
CA ALA A 119 2.89 -2.93 6.55
C ALA A 119 4.32 -3.40 6.79
N TRP A 120 5.25 -3.02 5.93
CA TRP A 120 6.65 -3.36 6.15
C TRP A 120 7.17 -2.76 7.46
N ALA A 121 6.87 -1.47 7.69
CA ALA A 121 7.34 -0.81 8.90
C ALA A 121 6.79 -1.48 10.16
N ILE A 122 5.52 -1.87 10.13
CA ILE A 122 4.89 -2.56 11.25
C ILE A 122 5.53 -3.93 11.46
N SER A 123 5.76 -4.68 10.39
CA SER A 123 6.37 -6.00 10.47
C SER A 123 7.79 -5.93 11.01
N ALA A 124 8.55 -4.92 10.57
CA ALA A 124 9.95 -4.80 10.95
C ALA A 124 10.11 -4.25 12.36
N SER A 125 9.23 -3.35 12.80
CA SER A 125 9.39 -2.68 14.09
C SER A 125 8.68 -3.40 15.23
N GLY A 126 7.69 -4.23 14.95
CA GLY A 126 6.89 -4.87 15.98
C GLY A 126 5.80 -3.98 16.54
N GLU A 127 5.55 -2.84 15.93
CA GLU A 127 4.52 -1.91 16.40
C GLU A 127 3.26 -2.01 15.56
N SER A 128 2.20 -1.39 16.05
CA SER A 128 0.94 -1.30 15.32
C SER A 128 0.85 0.03 14.58
N TYR A 129 -0.14 0.15 13.70
CA TYR A 129 -0.40 1.39 12.99
C TYR A 129 -0.67 2.51 13.98
N SER A 130 -0.03 3.64 13.73
CA SER A 130 -0.21 4.83 14.55
C SER A 130 -0.63 5.98 13.65
N PRO A 131 -1.86 6.51 13.81
CA PRO A 131 -2.28 7.67 13.02
C PRO A 131 -1.47 8.89 13.43
N VAL A 132 -1.09 9.66 12.47
CA VAL A 132 -0.30 10.85 12.72
C VAL A 132 -1.15 12.09 12.72
#